data_50782b1a45f1945292f0c6e9653d766b
#
_entry.id   50782b1a45f1945292f0c6e9653d766b
#
_cell.length_a   1.000
_cell.length_b   1.000
_cell.length_c   1.000
_cell.angle_alpha   90.00
_cell.angle_beta   90.00
_cell.angle_gamma   90.00
#
_symmetry.space_group_name_H-M   'P 1'
#
loop_
_entity.id
_entity.type
_entity.pdbx_description
1 polymer ?
#
loop_
_entity_poly.entity_id
_entity_poly.type
_entity_poly.pdbx_seq_one_letter_code
_entity_poly.pdbx_strand_id
1 'polypeptide(L)'
;MSTDLPTPAAVTADTDTPDTSFVPQLDARQRAMLAEMGVRVWAPKPAAPVKPLVVSPEPERPVARPAATPLAAQAPAAPAPAPAPARPPVTASARSATPAQATAPTPVAPAALASLPAGIELMDWPALREAVASCQACGLCEGRNHTVFGTGSTQADWLIVGEAPGENEDLQGEPFVGAAGQLLDNMLRAVGLSRTGEGAQGAYITNVLKCRPPANRNPRPAEVAQCAPYLARQVALVQPKVIIAMGRFAVQSLLQSNEPIGKLRGQVHRYQGVPVIVTYHPAYLLRTPSDKGKAWADLCLAMETVQAA
;
A
#
# COMPACT_ATOMS: atom_id res chain seq x y z
N MET A 1 -8.64 8.34 -74.99
CA MET A 1 -8.02 7.44 -74.01
C MET A 1 -7.06 8.26 -73.17
N SER A 2 -7.55 8.85 -72.10
CA SER A 2 -6.76 9.64 -71.15
C SER A 2 -6.46 8.76 -69.95
N THR A 3 -5.18 8.58 -69.68
CA THR A 3 -4.68 7.84 -68.52
C THR A 3 -4.42 8.81 -67.38
N ASP A 4 -5.31 8.73 -66.37
CA ASP A 4 -5.11 9.37 -65.07
C ASP A 4 -4.09 8.61 -64.24
N LEU A 5 -3.02 9.29 -63.85
CA LEU A 5 -2.04 8.81 -62.86
C LEU A 5 -2.50 9.28 -61.47
N PRO A 6 -2.50 8.42 -60.45
CA PRO A 6 -2.84 8.83 -59.09
C PRO A 6 -1.69 9.58 -58.43
N THR A 7 -2.05 10.67 -57.76
CA THR A 7 -1.21 11.52 -56.92
C THR A 7 -0.73 10.75 -55.68
N PRO A 8 0.53 10.83 -55.23
CA PRO A 8 0.99 10.18 -54.02
C PRO A 8 0.40 10.87 -52.75
N ALA A 9 -0.14 10.08 -51.85
CA ALA A 9 -0.62 10.52 -50.56
C ALA A 9 0.50 11.08 -49.68
N ALA A 10 0.24 12.25 -49.09
CA ALA A 10 1.11 12.87 -48.10
C ALA A 10 1.24 11.98 -46.85
N VAL A 11 2.47 11.59 -46.54
CA VAL A 11 2.83 10.95 -45.27
C VAL A 11 2.78 12.05 -44.21
N THR A 12 1.77 12.02 -43.39
CA THR A 12 1.69 12.81 -42.15
C THR A 12 2.68 12.23 -41.17
N ALA A 13 3.69 12.97 -40.79
CA ALA A 13 4.59 12.66 -39.69
C ALA A 13 3.77 12.66 -38.39
N ASP A 14 3.58 11.45 -37.80
CA ASP A 14 3.14 11.30 -36.42
C ASP A 14 4.22 11.91 -35.50
N THR A 15 3.97 13.12 -35.04
CA THR A 15 4.69 13.68 -33.90
C THR A 15 4.18 12.96 -32.66
N ASP A 16 4.98 12.03 -32.17
CA ASP A 16 4.82 11.33 -30.91
C ASP A 16 4.88 12.37 -29.76
N THR A 17 3.75 13.04 -29.52
CA THR A 17 3.54 13.85 -28.33
C THR A 17 3.33 12.89 -27.18
N PRO A 18 4.16 12.90 -26.11
CA PRO A 18 3.95 12.04 -24.96
C PRO A 18 2.54 12.31 -24.40
N ASP A 19 1.78 11.24 -24.28
CA ASP A 19 0.44 11.26 -23.68
C ASP A 19 0.51 11.81 -22.25
N THR A 20 0.20 13.10 -22.07
CA THR A 20 0.14 13.80 -20.79
C THR A 20 -1.21 13.60 -20.07
N SER A 21 -2.10 12.77 -20.60
CA SER A 21 -3.42 12.49 -20.01
C SER A 21 -3.35 11.82 -18.63
N PHE A 22 -2.16 11.33 -18.22
CA PHE A 22 -1.92 10.65 -16.95
C PHE A 22 -1.43 11.57 -15.83
N VAL A 23 -1.24 12.86 -16.06
CA VAL A 23 -0.88 13.80 -14.99
C VAL A 23 -2.18 14.26 -14.31
N PRO A 24 -2.50 13.82 -13.08
CA PRO A 24 -3.70 14.26 -12.40
C PRO A 24 -3.66 15.78 -12.23
N GLN A 25 -4.65 16.46 -12.76
CA GLN A 25 -4.80 17.90 -12.59
C GLN A 25 -5.27 18.18 -11.16
N LEU A 26 -4.32 18.40 -10.26
CA LEU A 26 -4.58 18.65 -8.85
C LEU A 26 -4.95 20.12 -8.65
N ASP A 27 -6.05 20.37 -7.95
CA ASP A 27 -6.42 21.69 -7.48
C ASP A 27 -5.55 22.16 -6.28
N ALA A 28 -5.74 23.41 -5.84
CA ALA A 28 -4.94 23.98 -4.74
C ALA A 28 -5.15 23.23 -3.41
N ARG A 29 -6.37 22.75 -3.15
CA ARG A 29 -6.72 21.99 -1.95
C ARG A 29 -6.06 20.61 -1.97
N GLN A 30 -6.12 19.91 -3.09
CA GLN A 30 -5.49 18.60 -3.27
C GLN A 30 -3.96 18.68 -3.12
N ARG A 31 -3.33 19.76 -3.62
CA ARG A 31 -1.88 19.99 -3.42
C ARG A 31 -1.53 20.25 -1.95
N ALA A 32 -2.32 21.05 -1.24
CA ALA A 32 -2.12 21.29 0.19
C ALA A 32 -2.23 19.99 0.99
N MET A 33 -3.22 19.15 0.69
CA MET A 33 -3.42 17.86 1.34
C MET A 33 -2.28 16.87 1.06
N LEU A 34 -1.76 16.83 -0.17
CA LEU A 34 -0.57 16.03 -0.50
C LEU A 34 0.66 16.51 0.27
N ALA A 35 0.80 17.84 0.46
CA ALA A 35 1.87 18.40 1.26
C ALA A 35 1.78 17.97 2.73
N GLU A 36 0.57 17.93 3.33
CA GLU A 36 0.33 17.38 4.68
C GLU A 36 0.72 15.88 4.78
N MET A 37 0.50 15.12 3.70
CA MET A 37 0.94 13.72 3.59
C MET A 37 2.45 13.58 3.31
N GLY A 38 3.22 14.68 3.30
CA GLY A 38 4.66 14.71 3.00
C GLY A 38 5.01 14.49 1.52
N VAL A 39 4.06 14.69 0.60
CA VAL A 39 4.27 14.63 -0.85
C VAL A 39 4.42 16.02 -1.43
N ARG A 40 5.61 16.35 -1.95
CA ARG A 40 5.81 17.60 -2.71
C ARG A 40 5.43 17.36 -4.17
N VAL A 41 4.35 17.99 -4.62
CA VAL A 41 3.92 17.96 -6.02
C VAL A 41 4.63 19.08 -6.78
N TRP A 42 5.39 18.71 -7.81
CA TRP A 42 5.97 19.68 -8.74
C TRP A 42 4.88 20.20 -9.70
N ALA A 43 4.63 21.49 -9.67
CA ALA A 43 3.84 22.14 -10.71
C ALA A 43 4.79 22.66 -11.79
N PRO A 44 4.55 22.39 -13.08
CA PRO A 44 5.29 23.04 -14.14
C PRO A 44 5.13 24.57 -13.99
N LYS A 45 6.26 25.29 -14.08
CA LYS A 45 6.21 26.75 -14.09
C LYS A 45 5.35 27.18 -15.29
N PRO A 46 4.33 28.04 -15.10
CA PRO A 46 3.54 28.51 -16.23
C PRO A 46 4.49 29.11 -17.28
N ALA A 47 4.34 28.68 -18.52
CA ALA A 47 5.13 29.20 -19.63
C ALA A 47 4.92 30.72 -19.67
N ALA A 48 6.02 31.47 -19.67
CA ALA A 48 5.96 32.92 -19.83
C ALA A 48 5.25 33.24 -21.16
N PRO A 49 4.38 34.26 -21.20
CA PRO A 49 3.70 34.62 -22.46
C PRO A 49 4.71 34.87 -23.55
N VAL A 50 4.61 34.09 -24.61
CA VAL A 50 5.47 34.23 -25.81
C VAL A 50 5.11 35.55 -26.45
N LYS A 51 6.01 36.57 -26.37
CA LYS A 51 5.88 37.79 -27.17
C LYS A 51 5.99 37.38 -28.63
N PRO A 52 5.10 37.85 -29.52
CA PRO A 52 5.26 37.57 -30.94
C PRO A 52 6.57 38.15 -31.46
N LEU A 53 7.43 37.28 -32.00
CA LEU A 53 8.66 37.65 -32.68
C LEU A 53 8.28 38.37 -34.01
N VAL A 54 8.56 39.65 -34.07
CA VAL A 54 8.57 40.40 -35.34
C VAL A 54 9.74 39.88 -36.14
N VAL A 55 9.45 39.16 -37.21
CA VAL A 55 10.45 38.67 -38.17
C VAL A 55 10.94 39.87 -39.01
N SER A 56 12.14 40.34 -38.73
CA SER A 56 12.89 41.20 -39.67
C SER A 56 13.72 40.31 -40.60
N PRO A 57 13.79 40.61 -41.90
CA PRO A 57 14.55 39.77 -42.85
C PRO A 57 16.06 39.92 -42.62
N GLU A 58 16.71 38.79 -42.50
CA GLU A 58 18.15 38.63 -42.30
C GLU A 58 18.89 38.68 -43.65
N PRO A 59 20.02 39.39 -43.74
CA PRO A 59 20.87 39.36 -44.94
C PRO A 59 21.72 38.08 -45.01
N GLU A 60 21.79 37.51 -46.19
CA GLU A 60 22.56 36.32 -46.55
C GLU A 60 24.05 36.42 -46.15
N ARG A 61 24.60 35.42 -45.50
CA ARG A 61 26.05 35.24 -45.27
C ARG A 61 26.56 33.97 -45.95
N PRO A 62 27.79 34.02 -46.52
CA PRO A 62 28.30 32.96 -47.38
C PRO A 62 28.77 31.73 -46.61
N VAL A 63 28.64 30.59 -47.27
CA VAL A 63 29.02 29.25 -46.87
C VAL A 63 30.55 29.13 -46.71
N ALA A 64 31.02 28.72 -45.53
CA ALA A 64 32.40 28.27 -45.32
C ALA A 64 32.44 26.78 -44.97
N ARG A 65 33.36 26.08 -45.62
CA ARG A 65 33.62 24.64 -45.63
C ARG A 65 34.21 24.12 -44.31
N PRO A 66 34.13 22.82 -44.01
CA PRO A 66 34.41 22.25 -42.66
C PRO A 66 35.91 22.04 -42.42
N ALA A 67 36.35 22.27 -41.17
CA ALA A 67 37.68 21.91 -40.71
C ALA A 67 37.58 20.86 -39.58
N ALA A 68 38.54 19.99 -39.64
CA ALA A 68 38.81 18.75 -38.94
C ALA A 68 38.57 18.70 -37.41
N THR A 69 38.19 17.51 -37.02
CA THR A 69 38.07 16.95 -35.64
C THR A 69 39.45 16.91 -34.95
N PRO A 70 39.52 17.21 -33.65
CA PRO A 70 40.57 16.66 -32.78
C PRO A 70 40.02 15.61 -31.81
N LEU A 71 40.74 14.57 -31.80
CA LEU A 71 40.91 13.41 -30.92
C LEU A 71 40.35 13.56 -29.49
N ALA A 72 39.59 12.54 -29.09
CA ALA A 72 39.13 12.31 -27.73
C ALA A 72 40.28 12.11 -26.72
N ALA A 73 40.26 12.91 -25.68
CA ALA A 73 41.04 12.66 -24.47
C ALA A 73 40.31 11.65 -23.59
N GLN A 74 40.96 10.52 -23.31
CA GLN A 74 40.51 9.48 -22.38
C GLN A 74 40.54 10.03 -20.96
N ALA A 75 39.42 9.86 -20.23
CA ALA A 75 39.34 10.03 -18.79
C ALA A 75 40.02 8.84 -18.10
N PRO A 76 40.74 9.03 -16.98
CA PRO A 76 41.41 7.93 -16.27
C PRO A 76 40.38 7.07 -15.55
N ALA A 77 40.58 5.74 -15.66
CA ALA A 77 39.82 4.70 -14.97
C ALA A 77 39.97 4.81 -13.45
N ALA A 78 38.86 4.65 -12.74
CA ALA A 78 38.82 4.53 -11.30
C ALA A 78 39.52 3.21 -10.84
N PRO A 79 40.27 3.23 -9.71
CA PRO A 79 40.94 2.03 -9.22
C PRO A 79 39.93 1.00 -8.67
N ALA A 80 40.21 -0.29 -8.95
CA ALA A 80 39.46 -1.43 -8.45
C ALA A 80 39.57 -1.54 -6.92
N PRO A 81 38.53 -2.05 -6.22
CA PRO A 81 38.58 -2.26 -4.78
C PRO A 81 39.54 -3.37 -4.43
N ALA A 82 40.36 -3.17 -3.38
CA ALA A 82 41.32 -4.09 -2.83
C ALA A 82 40.63 -5.35 -2.26
N PRO A 83 41.29 -6.56 -2.33
CA PRO A 83 40.73 -7.78 -1.76
C PRO A 83 40.76 -7.74 -0.22
N ALA A 84 39.67 -8.22 0.41
CA ALA A 84 39.54 -8.34 1.85
C ALA A 84 40.57 -9.30 2.44
N PRO A 85 41.11 -9.06 3.67
CA PRO A 85 42.07 -9.92 4.30
C PRO A 85 41.45 -11.27 4.69
N ALA A 86 42.18 -12.36 4.38
CA ALA A 86 41.83 -13.73 4.71
C ALA A 86 41.82 -13.94 6.24
N ARG A 87 40.75 -14.55 6.75
CA ARG A 87 40.64 -15.01 8.15
C ARG A 87 41.67 -16.14 8.42
N PRO A 88 42.36 -16.15 9.56
CA PRO A 88 43.25 -17.26 9.92
C PRO A 88 42.44 -18.53 10.25
N PRO A 89 42.99 -19.72 10.02
CA PRO A 89 42.33 -20.99 10.34
C PRO A 89 42.27 -21.19 11.86
N VAL A 90 41.04 -21.41 12.37
CA VAL A 90 40.84 -21.85 13.76
C VAL A 90 41.18 -23.33 13.85
N THR A 91 42.29 -23.67 14.56
CA THR A 91 42.65 -25.01 14.94
C THR A 91 41.63 -25.59 15.91
N ALA A 92 40.94 -26.64 15.48
CA ALA A 92 40.05 -27.42 16.34
C ALA A 92 40.85 -28.19 17.38
N SER A 93 40.76 -27.76 18.63
CA SER A 93 41.25 -28.54 19.78
C SER A 93 40.16 -29.53 20.17
N ALA A 94 40.38 -30.81 19.87
CA ALA A 94 39.53 -31.89 20.30
C ALA A 94 39.63 -32.05 21.82
N ARG A 95 38.58 -31.65 22.56
CA ARG A 95 38.34 -32.09 23.93
C ARG A 95 37.28 -33.18 23.90
N SER A 96 37.69 -34.40 24.22
CA SER A 96 36.82 -35.53 24.51
C SER A 96 35.95 -35.17 25.72
N ALA A 97 34.67 -35.00 25.51
CA ALA A 97 33.67 -34.92 26.56
C ALA A 97 32.75 -36.14 26.45
N THR A 98 32.66 -36.88 27.50
CA THR A 98 31.77 -38.00 27.78
C THR A 98 30.31 -37.62 27.44
N PRO A 99 29.52 -38.47 26.79
CA PRO A 99 28.12 -38.14 26.49
C PRO A 99 27.31 -38.20 27.78
N ALA A 100 26.93 -37.02 28.29
CA ALA A 100 25.81 -36.90 29.21
C ALA A 100 24.52 -37.16 28.39
N GLN A 101 23.75 -38.16 28.77
CA GLN A 101 22.42 -38.44 28.22
C GLN A 101 21.53 -37.23 28.45
N ALA A 102 21.40 -36.39 27.42
CA ALA A 102 20.33 -35.39 27.37
C ALA A 102 19.01 -36.13 27.18
N THR A 103 18.16 -36.12 28.19
CA THR A 103 16.76 -36.48 28.08
C THR A 103 16.14 -35.57 27.02
N ALA A 104 15.75 -36.15 25.89
CA ALA A 104 15.04 -35.43 24.83
C ALA A 104 13.79 -34.83 25.45
N PRO A 105 13.49 -33.54 25.19
CA PRO A 105 12.20 -32.96 25.59
C PRO A 105 11.11 -33.76 24.89
N THR A 106 10.18 -34.30 25.66
CA THR A 106 8.97 -34.95 25.17
C THR A 106 8.29 -33.97 24.21
N PRO A 107 7.93 -34.37 22.97
CA PRO A 107 7.19 -33.50 22.09
C PRO A 107 5.84 -33.19 22.75
N VAL A 108 5.65 -31.95 23.21
CA VAL A 108 4.36 -31.46 23.64
C VAL A 108 3.46 -31.54 22.42
N ALA A 109 2.48 -32.41 22.44
CA ALA A 109 1.47 -32.51 21.40
C ALA A 109 0.87 -31.09 21.20
N PRO A 110 0.73 -30.61 19.93
CA PRO A 110 0.11 -29.31 19.70
C PRO A 110 -1.26 -29.30 20.36
N ALA A 111 -1.50 -28.34 21.23
CA ALA A 111 -2.80 -28.17 21.87
C ALA A 111 -3.87 -28.17 20.77
N ALA A 112 -4.90 -29.00 20.92
CA ALA A 112 -5.99 -29.06 19.94
C ALA A 112 -6.60 -27.66 19.83
N LEU A 113 -6.53 -27.05 18.64
CA LEU A 113 -7.10 -25.73 18.38
C LEU A 113 -8.61 -25.78 18.67
N ALA A 114 -9.10 -24.79 19.40
CA ALA A 114 -10.52 -24.69 19.70
C ALA A 114 -11.30 -24.35 18.41
N SER A 115 -12.51 -24.83 18.29
CA SER A 115 -13.42 -24.39 17.24
C SER A 115 -13.86 -22.93 17.49
N LEU A 116 -14.22 -22.23 16.43
CA LEU A 116 -14.85 -20.92 16.55
C LEU A 116 -16.16 -21.03 17.38
N PRO A 117 -16.49 -20.01 18.19
CA PRO A 117 -17.77 -19.99 18.85
C PRO A 117 -18.91 -19.96 17.83
N ALA A 118 -20.01 -20.65 18.13
CA ALA A 118 -21.21 -20.62 17.31
C ALA A 118 -21.90 -19.24 17.42
N GLY A 119 -22.58 -18.82 16.35
CA GLY A 119 -23.43 -17.63 16.37
C GLY A 119 -22.66 -16.31 16.31
N ILE A 120 -21.41 -16.30 15.80
CA ILE A 120 -20.63 -15.05 15.60
C ILE A 120 -21.44 -14.03 14.80
N GLU A 121 -22.19 -14.47 13.81
CA GLU A 121 -23.03 -13.65 12.95
C GLU A 121 -24.17 -12.93 13.67
N LEU A 122 -24.50 -13.34 14.89
CA LEU A 122 -25.57 -12.77 15.72
C LEU A 122 -25.03 -11.92 16.90
N MET A 123 -23.72 -11.98 17.19
CA MET A 123 -23.11 -11.27 18.32
C MET A 123 -23.23 -9.76 18.17
N ASP A 124 -23.50 -9.06 19.25
CA ASP A 124 -23.34 -7.61 19.37
C ASP A 124 -21.86 -7.22 19.62
N TRP A 125 -21.57 -5.93 19.76
CA TRP A 125 -20.20 -5.45 19.97
C TRP A 125 -19.51 -6.02 21.22
N PRO A 126 -20.14 -6.03 22.43
CA PRO A 126 -19.54 -6.62 23.62
C PRO A 126 -19.24 -8.11 23.46
N ALA A 127 -20.21 -8.89 22.98
CA ALA A 127 -20.04 -10.33 22.79
C ALA A 127 -18.98 -10.65 21.73
N LEU A 128 -18.95 -9.91 20.62
CA LEU A 128 -17.96 -10.09 19.58
C LEU A 128 -16.54 -9.77 20.08
N ARG A 129 -16.37 -8.71 20.86
CA ARG A 129 -15.08 -8.32 21.46
C ARG A 129 -14.58 -9.42 22.40
N GLU A 130 -15.43 -9.95 23.26
CA GLU A 130 -15.10 -11.04 24.18
C GLU A 130 -14.72 -12.32 23.42
N ALA A 131 -15.49 -12.67 22.39
CA ALA A 131 -15.20 -13.83 21.55
C ALA A 131 -13.85 -13.72 20.83
N VAL A 132 -13.46 -12.52 20.40
CA VAL A 132 -12.13 -12.28 19.80
C VAL A 132 -11.04 -12.33 20.88
N ALA A 133 -11.26 -11.74 22.06
CA ALA A 133 -10.29 -11.72 23.14
C ALA A 133 -9.91 -13.11 23.62
N SER A 134 -10.90 -14.00 23.75
CA SER A 134 -10.73 -15.39 24.19
C SER A 134 -10.43 -16.40 23.07
N CYS A 135 -10.38 -15.95 21.79
CA CYS A 135 -10.26 -16.84 20.63
C CYS A 135 -8.99 -17.69 20.65
N GLN A 136 -9.13 -19.01 20.43
CA GLN A 136 -8.06 -20.00 20.31
C GLN A 136 -8.20 -20.86 19.05
N ALA A 137 -8.85 -20.35 18.01
CA ALA A 137 -9.19 -21.12 16.81
C ALA A 137 -8.02 -21.32 15.83
N CYS A 138 -6.88 -20.67 16.04
CA CYS A 138 -5.67 -20.87 15.23
C CYS A 138 -4.41 -20.66 16.07
N GLY A 139 -3.25 -21.17 15.60
CA GLY A 139 -1.99 -21.11 16.34
C GLY A 139 -1.43 -19.70 16.58
N LEU A 140 -2.06 -18.63 16.06
CA LEU A 140 -1.66 -17.26 16.37
C LEU A 140 -1.98 -16.85 17.80
N CYS A 141 -2.88 -17.58 18.48
CA CYS A 141 -3.21 -17.31 19.87
C CYS A 141 -2.05 -17.62 20.84
N GLU A 142 -1.14 -18.50 20.47
CA GLU A 142 -0.04 -18.95 21.34
C GLU A 142 1.04 -17.88 21.54
N GLY A 143 1.25 -17.02 20.53
CA GLY A 143 2.34 -16.05 20.54
C GLY A 143 1.91 -14.59 20.62
N ARG A 144 0.62 -14.29 20.78
CA ARG A 144 0.11 -12.92 20.92
C ARG A 144 0.21 -12.42 22.35
N ASN A 145 0.47 -11.13 22.53
CA ASN A 145 0.30 -10.45 23.81
C ASN A 145 -1.17 -10.02 23.98
N HIS A 146 -1.71 -9.34 22.96
CA HIS A 146 -3.11 -8.89 22.93
C HIS A 146 -3.76 -9.27 21.61
N THR A 147 -5.08 -9.41 21.63
CA THR A 147 -5.87 -9.39 20.41
C THR A 147 -6.09 -7.94 19.97
N VAL A 148 -5.97 -7.67 18.68
CA VAL A 148 -6.22 -6.37 18.09
C VAL A 148 -7.59 -6.40 17.42
N PHE A 149 -8.61 -6.03 18.19
CA PHE A 149 -9.99 -6.13 17.74
C PHE A 149 -10.32 -5.10 16.66
N GLY A 150 -9.95 -3.84 16.90
CA GLY A 150 -10.26 -2.68 16.10
C GLY A 150 -10.48 -1.47 16.97
N THR A 151 -10.46 -0.26 16.38
CA THR A 151 -10.65 1.02 17.06
C THR A 151 -11.41 2.00 16.18
N GLY A 152 -12.01 3.01 16.80
CA GLY A 152 -12.75 4.07 16.12
C GLY A 152 -14.25 3.99 16.31
N SER A 153 -14.99 4.80 15.56
CA SER A 153 -16.44 4.90 15.69
C SER A 153 -17.14 3.67 15.13
N THR A 154 -17.99 3.05 15.95
CA THR A 154 -18.83 1.91 15.54
C THR A 154 -19.99 2.31 14.63
N GLN A 155 -20.19 3.61 14.39
CA GLN A 155 -21.19 4.18 13.47
C GLN A 155 -20.50 4.97 12.34
N ALA A 156 -19.27 4.60 11.98
CA ALA A 156 -18.50 5.28 10.97
C ALA A 156 -19.00 4.95 9.55
N ASP A 157 -19.05 5.94 8.68
CA ASP A 157 -19.28 5.74 7.25
C ASP A 157 -18.11 5.04 6.56
N TRP A 158 -16.90 5.09 7.15
CA TRP A 158 -15.67 4.53 6.60
C TRP A 158 -15.14 3.40 7.46
N LEU A 159 -14.95 2.24 6.84
CA LEU A 159 -14.28 1.08 7.46
C LEU A 159 -12.92 0.85 6.81
N ILE A 160 -11.86 0.94 7.60
CA ILE A 160 -10.48 0.71 7.13
C ILE A 160 -10.08 -0.72 7.50
N VAL A 161 -9.67 -1.51 6.51
CA VAL A 161 -9.25 -2.90 6.72
C VAL A 161 -7.81 -3.07 6.28
N GLY A 162 -6.93 -3.37 7.25
CA GLY A 162 -5.54 -3.74 7.02
C GLY A 162 -5.34 -5.27 6.99
N GLU A 163 -4.07 -5.69 7.00
CA GLU A 163 -3.66 -7.09 6.92
C GLU A 163 -3.72 -7.79 8.28
N ALA A 164 -2.83 -7.43 9.18
CA ALA A 164 -2.61 -8.07 10.47
C ALA A 164 -1.92 -7.11 11.44
N PRO A 165 -2.01 -7.35 12.76
CA PRO A 165 -1.25 -6.60 13.74
C PRO A 165 0.27 -6.83 13.58
N GLY A 166 1.04 -5.77 13.73
CA GLY A 166 2.49 -5.82 13.93
C GLY A 166 2.85 -5.92 15.41
N GLU A 167 4.13 -5.71 15.73
CA GLU A 167 4.63 -5.82 17.11
C GLU A 167 4.06 -4.76 18.05
N ASN A 168 4.04 -3.52 17.60
CA ASN A 168 3.51 -2.42 18.42
C ASN A 168 2.00 -2.56 18.65
N GLU A 169 1.27 -3.03 17.62
CA GLU A 169 -0.15 -3.30 17.69
C GLU A 169 -0.47 -4.43 18.67
N ASP A 170 0.34 -5.50 18.67
CA ASP A 170 0.22 -6.63 19.59
C ASP A 170 0.50 -6.22 21.04
N LEU A 171 1.45 -5.32 21.27
CA LEU A 171 1.77 -4.80 22.60
C LEU A 171 0.69 -3.84 23.15
N GLN A 172 0.06 -3.04 22.27
CA GLN A 172 -0.89 -2.01 22.68
C GLN A 172 -2.36 -2.45 22.57
N GLY A 173 -2.64 -3.52 21.79
CA GLY A 173 -4.01 -3.98 21.55
C GLY A 173 -4.79 -3.11 20.54
N GLU A 174 -4.13 -2.15 19.87
CA GLU A 174 -4.77 -1.26 18.90
C GLU A 174 -4.18 -1.40 17.50
N PRO A 175 -5.00 -1.30 16.42
CA PRO A 175 -4.50 -1.38 15.05
C PRO A 175 -3.79 -0.09 14.63
N PHE A 176 -2.75 -0.22 13.81
CA PHE A 176 -2.06 0.92 13.18
C PHE A 176 -1.51 1.95 14.18
N VAL A 177 -0.65 1.54 15.11
CA VAL A 177 -0.05 2.42 16.14
C VAL A 177 1.37 2.87 15.81
N GLY A 178 2.10 2.18 14.96
CA GLY A 178 3.46 2.54 14.55
C GLY A 178 3.52 3.62 13.45
N ALA A 179 4.67 3.75 12.77
CA ALA A 179 4.87 4.71 11.68
C ALA A 179 3.82 4.56 10.55
N ALA A 180 3.40 3.33 10.26
CA ALA A 180 2.32 3.05 9.30
C ALA A 180 0.98 3.64 9.77
N GLY A 181 0.72 3.58 11.08
CA GLY A 181 -0.47 4.17 11.70
C GLY A 181 -0.45 5.70 11.64
N GLN A 182 0.68 6.33 11.92
CA GLN A 182 0.82 7.79 11.78
C GLN A 182 0.54 8.26 10.34
N LEU A 183 1.02 7.49 9.35
CA LEU A 183 0.69 7.80 7.96
C LEU A 183 -0.81 7.62 7.69
N LEU A 184 -1.43 6.55 8.20
CA LEU A 184 -2.87 6.34 8.08
C LEU A 184 -3.66 7.50 8.70
N ASP A 185 -3.27 7.98 9.89
CA ASP A 185 -3.93 9.12 10.54
C ASP A 185 -3.83 10.40 9.70
N ASN A 186 -2.68 10.62 9.04
CA ASN A 186 -2.52 11.75 8.12
C ASN A 186 -3.39 11.57 6.86
N MET A 187 -3.50 10.34 6.33
CA MET A 187 -4.38 10.03 5.21
C MET A 187 -5.86 10.28 5.57
N LEU A 188 -6.30 9.84 6.74
CA LEU A 188 -7.66 10.08 7.24
C LEU A 188 -7.93 11.58 7.41
N ARG A 189 -7.00 12.32 8.06
CA ARG A 189 -7.10 13.78 8.23
C ARG A 189 -7.22 14.50 6.90
N ALA A 190 -6.49 14.07 5.88
CA ALA A 190 -6.54 14.66 4.54
C ALA A 190 -7.93 14.57 3.89
N VAL A 191 -8.73 13.56 4.24
CA VAL A 191 -10.13 13.40 3.78
C VAL A 191 -11.16 13.87 4.83
N GLY A 192 -10.72 14.57 5.89
CA GLY A 192 -11.59 15.12 6.92
C GLY A 192 -12.05 14.12 7.98
N LEU A 193 -11.37 12.98 8.11
CA LEU A 193 -11.68 11.92 9.06
C LEU A 193 -10.65 11.83 10.19
N SER A 194 -11.05 11.19 11.30
CA SER A 194 -10.16 10.87 12.42
C SER A 194 -10.48 9.50 13.00
N ARG A 195 -9.46 8.80 13.52
CA ARG A 195 -9.70 7.56 14.29
C ARG A 195 -10.44 7.81 15.60
N THR A 196 -10.39 9.03 16.12
CA THR A 196 -11.10 9.46 17.35
C THR A 196 -12.36 10.26 17.04
N GLY A 197 -12.68 10.48 15.76
CA GLY A 197 -13.90 11.14 15.33
C GLY A 197 -15.12 10.24 15.53
N GLU A 198 -16.31 10.84 15.59
CA GLU A 198 -17.58 10.14 15.74
C GLU A 198 -18.43 10.25 14.46
N GLY A 199 -19.28 9.25 14.24
CA GLY A 199 -20.20 9.23 13.09
C GLY A 199 -19.51 9.42 11.75
N ALA A 200 -19.99 10.36 10.95
CA ALA A 200 -19.48 10.67 9.61
C ALA A 200 -18.04 11.26 9.60
N GLN A 201 -17.56 11.78 10.72
CA GLN A 201 -16.17 12.26 10.87
C GLN A 201 -15.23 11.20 11.44
N GLY A 202 -15.75 10.06 11.84
CA GLY A 202 -15.03 8.92 12.35
C GLY A 202 -14.65 7.92 11.26
N ALA A 203 -13.66 7.09 11.56
CA ALA A 203 -13.37 5.88 10.82
C ALA A 203 -13.32 4.71 11.81
N TYR A 204 -13.82 3.53 11.41
CA TYR A 204 -13.54 2.30 12.12
C TYR A 204 -12.36 1.60 11.47
N ILE A 205 -11.35 1.27 12.25
CA ILE A 205 -10.07 0.73 11.77
C ILE A 205 -9.89 -0.68 12.33
N THR A 206 -9.64 -1.65 11.47
CA THR A 206 -9.41 -3.03 11.87
C THR A 206 -8.46 -3.75 10.89
N ASN A 207 -8.14 -5.02 11.16
CA ASN A 207 -7.35 -5.88 10.31
C ASN A 207 -8.11 -7.17 9.98
N VAL A 208 -7.71 -7.86 8.92
CA VAL A 208 -8.18 -9.21 8.59
C VAL A 208 -7.89 -10.16 9.75
N LEU A 209 -6.64 -10.20 10.22
CA LEU A 209 -6.28 -10.98 11.41
C LEU A 209 -6.39 -10.13 12.68
N LYS A 210 -6.80 -10.78 13.77
CA LYS A 210 -6.90 -10.14 15.10
C LYS A 210 -5.69 -10.45 15.98
N CYS A 211 -4.77 -11.28 15.52
CA CYS A 211 -3.56 -11.69 16.23
C CYS A 211 -2.34 -11.47 15.36
N ARG A 212 -1.21 -11.12 15.97
CA ARG A 212 0.07 -10.93 15.27
C ARG A 212 0.63 -12.25 14.75
N PRO A 213 0.99 -12.38 13.46
CA PRO A 213 1.76 -13.51 12.97
C PRO A 213 3.21 -13.48 13.51
N PRO A 214 3.81 -14.64 13.89
CA PRO A 214 5.19 -14.70 14.37
C PRO A 214 6.18 -14.03 13.41
N ALA A 215 7.07 -13.18 13.95
CA ALA A 215 8.05 -12.40 13.19
C ALA A 215 7.44 -11.54 12.06
N ASN A 216 6.17 -11.12 12.22
CA ASN A 216 5.42 -10.35 11.23
C ASN A 216 5.40 -11.01 9.82
N ARG A 217 5.40 -12.35 9.77
CA ARG A 217 5.26 -13.07 8.50
C ARG A 217 3.88 -12.83 7.87
N ASN A 218 3.77 -13.14 6.60
CA ASN A 218 2.48 -13.08 5.92
C ASN A 218 1.44 -14.02 6.57
N PRO A 219 0.15 -13.61 6.60
CA PRO A 219 -0.97 -14.45 6.99
C PRO A 219 -1.05 -15.75 6.20
N ARG A 220 -1.37 -16.86 6.86
CA ARG A 220 -1.67 -18.11 6.17
C ARG A 220 -3.16 -18.18 5.79
N PRO A 221 -3.53 -18.81 4.67
CA PRO A 221 -4.94 -18.91 4.28
C PRO A 221 -5.85 -19.50 5.37
N ALA A 222 -5.38 -20.52 6.10
CA ALA A 222 -6.14 -21.11 7.21
C ALA A 222 -6.37 -20.12 8.36
N GLU A 223 -5.39 -19.26 8.67
CA GLU A 223 -5.52 -18.23 9.72
C GLU A 223 -6.52 -17.16 9.30
N VAL A 224 -6.49 -16.75 8.03
CA VAL A 224 -7.46 -15.80 7.45
C VAL A 224 -8.86 -16.39 7.51
N ALA A 225 -9.03 -17.65 7.12
CA ALA A 225 -10.33 -18.33 7.16
C ALA A 225 -10.92 -18.37 8.57
N GLN A 226 -10.10 -18.64 9.61
CA GLN A 226 -10.55 -18.64 11.00
C GLN A 226 -10.92 -17.22 11.52
N CYS A 227 -10.24 -16.17 11.04
CA CYS A 227 -10.56 -14.80 11.45
C CYS A 227 -11.68 -14.13 10.62
N ALA A 228 -11.99 -14.65 9.42
CA ALA A 228 -12.95 -14.04 8.50
C ALA A 228 -14.36 -13.83 9.11
N PRO A 229 -14.94 -14.73 9.92
CA PRO A 229 -16.25 -14.51 10.54
C PRO A 229 -16.30 -13.28 11.45
N TYR A 230 -15.22 -12.99 12.18
CA TYR A 230 -15.14 -11.80 13.04
C TYR A 230 -15.14 -10.51 12.22
N LEU A 231 -14.36 -10.46 11.13
CA LEU A 231 -14.35 -9.30 10.23
C LEU A 231 -15.73 -9.10 9.57
N ALA A 232 -16.33 -10.19 9.08
CA ALA A 232 -17.67 -10.15 8.47
C ALA A 232 -18.71 -9.58 9.45
N ARG A 233 -18.65 -10.00 10.72
CA ARG A 233 -19.55 -9.47 11.75
C ARG A 233 -19.28 -7.99 12.06
N GLN A 234 -18.02 -7.56 12.12
CA GLN A 234 -17.67 -6.15 12.29
C GLN A 234 -18.24 -5.29 11.15
N VAL A 235 -18.13 -5.74 9.89
CA VAL A 235 -18.73 -5.05 8.74
C VAL A 235 -20.25 -4.93 8.90
N ALA A 236 -20.91 -6.02 9.30
CA ALA A 236 -22.37 -6.04 9.53
C ALA A 236 -22.82 -5.12 10.68
N LEU A 237 -21.98 -4.92 11.70
CA LEU A 237 -22.28 -4.06 12.85
C LEU A 237 -21.99 -2.57 12.58
N VAL A 238 -20.90 -2.25 11.87
CA VAL A 238 -20.55 -0.86 11.49
C VAL A 238 -21.52 -0.34 10.43
N GLN A 239 -21.94 -1.19 9.49
CA GLN A 239 -22.75 -0.82 8.32
C GLN A 239 -22.15 0.38 7.53
N PRO A 240 -20.86 0.31 7.17
CA PRO A 240 -20.19 1.45 6.55
C PRO A 240 -20.72 1.72 5.15
N LYS A 241 -20.60 2.97 4.68
CA LYS A 241 -20.89 3.34 3.29
C LYS A 241 -19.76 2.94 2.34
N VAL A 242 -18.53 2.84 2.86
CA VAL A 242 -17.35 2.43 2.08
C VAL A 242 -16.37 1.63 2.95
N ILE A 243 -15.75 0.62 2.34
CA ILE A 243 -14.63 -0.13 2.92
C ILE A 243 -13.36 0.23 2.16
N ILE A 244 -12.28 0.56 2.87
CA ILE A 244 -10.96 0.78 2.29
C ILE A 244 -10.11 -0.46 2.57
N ALA A 245 -9.84 -1.26 1.53
CA ALA A 245 -8.99 -2.44 1.59
C ALA A 245 -7.52 -2.05 1.39
N MET A 246 -6.72 -2.07 2.46
CA MET A 246 -5.33 -1.65 2.45
C MET A 246 -4.37 -2.83 2.33
N GLY A 247 -3.78 -3.00 1.13
CA GLY A 247 -2.79 -4.04 0.89
C GLY A 247 -3.38 -5.36 0.41
N ARG A 248 -2.47 -6.25 -0.03
CA ARG A 248 -2.84 -7.50 -0.71
C ARG A 248 -3.74 -8.41 0.12
N PHE A 249 -3.44 -8.60 1.39
CA PHE A 249 -4.17 -9.56 2.22
C PHE A 249 -5.58 -9.08 2.60
N ALA A 250 -5.76 -7.76 2.77
CA ALA A 250 -7.09 -7.18 2.92
C ALA A 250 -7.94 -7.40 1.66
N VAL A 251 -7.34 -7.16 0.48
CA VAL A 251 -7.99 -7.40 -0.81
C VAL A 251 -8.35 -8.87 -1.01
N GLN A 252 -7.40 -9.79 -0.77
CA GLN A 252 -7.65 -11.24 -0.88
C GLN A 252 -8.77 -11.70 0.05
N SER A 253 -8.82 -11.17 1.27
CA SER A 253 -9.86 -11.55 2.25
C SER A 253 -11.24 -11.04 1.85
N LEU A 254 -11.34 -9.79 1.40
CA LEU A 254 -12.62 -9.16 1.08
C LEU A 254 -13.13 -9.51 -0.33
N LEU A 255 -12.24 -9.49 -1.33
CA LEU A 255 -12.64 -9.65 -2.74
C LEU A 255 -12.38 -11.07 -3.28
N GLN A 256 -11.75 -11.95 -2.48
CA GLN A 256 -11.36 -13.29 -2.91
C GLN A 256 -10.53 -13.28 -4.22
N SER A 257 -9.79 -12.19 -4.48
CA SER A 257 -8.99 -11.97 -5.69
C SER A 257 -7.49 -12.03 -5.37
N ASN A 258 -6.73 -12.67 -6.26
CA ASN A 258 -5.27 -12.72 -6.22
C ASN A 258 -4.61 -11.74 -7.20
N GLU A 259 -5.39 -10.89 -7.85
CA GLU A 259 -4.86 -9.91 -8.78
C GLU A 259 -3.98 -8.86 -8.07
N PRO A 260 -2.97 -8.33 -8.77
CA PRO A 260 -2.14 -7.26 -8.24
C PRO A 260 -2.98 -6.02 -7.88
N ILE A 261 -2.64 -5.36 -6.76
CA ILE A 261 -3.32 -4.13 -6.31
C ILE A 261 -3.40 -3.09 -7.44
N GLY A 262 -2.34 -2.96 -8.25
CA GLY A 262 -2.29 -2.01 -9.37
C GLY A 262 -3.40 -2.19 -10.42
N LYS A 263 -3.98 -3.41 -10.54
CA LYS A 263 -5.13 -3.68 -11.42
C LYS A 263 -6.48 -3.43 -10.75
N LEU A 264 -6.55 -3.62 -9.43
CA LEU A 264 -7.80 -3.53 -8.68
C LEU A 264 -8.08 -2.12 -8.15
N ARG A 265 -7.03 -1.29 -7.96
CA ARG A 265 -7.21 0.10 -7.51
C ARG A 265 -7.83 0.98 -8.60
N GLY A 266 -8.42 2.10 -8.18
CA GLY A 266 -9.10 3.03 -9.09
C GLY A 266 -10.46 2.53 -9.58
N GLN A 267 -11.00 1.47 -8.97
CA GLN A 267 -12.30 0.88 -9.27
C GLN A 267 -13.08 0.65 -7.99
N VAL A 268 -14.41 0.68 -8.07
CA VAL A 268 -15.30 0.37 -6.97
C VAL A 268 -15.68 -1.11 -7.03
N HIS A 269 -15.22 -1.88 -6.06
CA HIS A 269 -15.60 -3.28 -5.85
C HIS A 269 -16.74 -3.38 -4.83
N ARG A 270 -17.17 -4.60 -4.48
CA ARG A 270 -18.20 -4.81 -3.46
C ARG A 270 -17.87 -6.00 -2.55
N TYR A 271 -18.19 -5.83 -1.27
CA TYR A 271 -18.16 -6.89 -0.27
C TYR A 271 -19.45 -6.85 0.54
N GLN A 272 -20.22 -7.93 0.52
CA GLN A 272 -21.54 -8.01 1.18
C GLN A 272 -22.47 -6.80 0.86
N GLY A 273 -22.44 -6.32 -0.39
CA GLY A 273 -23.21 -5.17 -0.84
C GLY A 273 -22.55 -3.81 -0.58
N VAL A 274 -21.56 -3.72 0.32
CA VAL A 274 -20.84 -2.48 0.63
C VAL A 274 -19.77 -2.18 -0.43
N PRO A 275 -19.66 -0.94 -0.91
CA PRO A 275 -18.57 -0.52 -1.81
C PRO A 275 -17.19 -0.72 -1.16
N VAL A 276 -16.22 -1.25 -1.93
CA VAL A 276 -14.83 -1.47 -1.51
C VAL A 276 -13.88 -0.75 -2.44
N ILE A 277 -13.04 0.10 -1.89
CA ILE A 277 -11.94 0.77 -2.60
C ILE A 277 -10.62 0.12 -2.19
N VAL A 278 -9.86 -0.31 -3.19
CA VAL A 278 -8.55 -0.94 -3.01
C VAL A 278 -7.47 0.12 -3.03
N THR A 279 -6.56 0.08 -2.05
CA THR A 279 -5.40 0.97 -2.02
C THR A 279 -4.16 0.28 -1.43
N TYR A 280 -3.02 0.96 -1.49
CA TYR A 280 -1.77 0.46 -0.92
C TYR A 280 -1.76 0.57 0.60
N HIS A 281 -1.12 -0.41 1.25
CA HIS A 281 -0.93 -0.39 2.70
C HIS A 281 0.03 0.74 3.11
N PRO A 282 -0.23 1.50 4.21
CA PRO A 282 0.64 2.58 4.65
C PRO A 282 2.10 2.19 4.83
N ALA A 283 2.39 0.98 5.35
CA ALA A 283 3.76 0.47 5.46
C ALA A 283 4.47 0.32 4.11
N TYR A 284 3.76 0.03 3.03
CA TYR A 284 4.30 0.04 1.67
C TYR A 284 4.60 1.48 1.21
N LEU A 285 3.68 2.42 1.45
CA LEU A 285 3.83 3.83 1.07
C LEU A 285 4.98 4.54 1.79
N LEU A 286 5.37 4.08 2.98
CA LEU A 286 6.57 4.55 3.66
C LEU A 286 7.86 4.14 2.93
N ARG A 287 7.88 2.95 2.31
CA ARG A 287 9.02 2.45 1.53
C ARG A 287 9.01 2.93 0.09
N THR A 288 7.84 3.27 -0.44
CA THR A 288 7.64 3.71 -1.83
C THR A 288 6.83 5.02 -1.85
N PRO A 289 7.45 6.16 -1.48
CA PRO A 289 6.74 7.44 -1.36
C PRO A 289 6.11 7.95 -2.66
N SER A 290 6.64 7.56 -3.83
CA SER A 290 6.10 7.90 -5.15
C SER A 290 4.67 7.41 -5.34
N ASP A 291 4.26 6.34 -4.67
CA ASP A 291 2.92 5.77 -4.79
C ASP A 291 1.87 6.42 -3.86
N LYS A 292 2.27 7.39 -3.02
CA LYS A 292 1.33 8.16 -2.19
C LYS A 292 0.29 8.93 -3.03
N GLY A 293 0.69 9.45 -4.20
CA GLY A 293 -0.25 10.09 -5.13
C GLY A 293 -1.33 9.14 -5.64
N LYS A 294 -0.98 7.86 -5.86
CA LYS A 294 -1.95 6.82 -6.24
C LYS A 294 -2.92 6.51 -5.10
N ALA A 295 -2.41 6.37 -3.86
CA ALA A 295 -3.25 6.18 -2.69
C ALA A 295 -4.18 7.37 -2.44
N TRP A 296 -3.73 8.59 -2.71
CA TRP A 296 -4.57 9.78 -2.67
C TRP A 296 -5.73 9.71 -3.67
N ALA A 297 -5.47 9.32 -4.91
CA ALA A 297 -6.53 9.13 -5.91
C ALA A 297 -7.58 8.09 -5.48
N ASP A 298 -7.15 7.00 -4.80
CA ASP A 298 -8.06 6.00 -4.25
C ASP A 298 -8.93 6.57 -3.12
N LEU A 299 -8.37 7.42 -2.26
CA LEU A 299 -9.14 8.10 -1.20
C LEU A 299 -10.14 9.12 -1.77
N CYS A 300 -9.79 9.83 -2.86
CA CYS A 300 -10.73 10.69 -3.57
C CYS A 300 -11.91 9.89 -4.13
N LEU A 301 -11.64 8.73 -4.76
CA LEU A 301 -12.68 7.83 -5.25
C LEU A 301 -13.60 7.34 -4.11
N ALA A 302 -13.02 7.08 -2.93
CA ALA A 302 -13.81 6.70 -1.76
C ALA A 302 -14.73 7.84 -1.28
N MET A 303 -14.24 9.09 -1.26
CA MET A 303 -15.06 10.26 -0.93
C MET A 303 -16.25 10.43 -1.89
N GLU A 304 -15.98 10.31 -3.20
CA GLU A 304 -17.01 10.35 -4.23
C GLU A 304 -18.05 9.22 -4.05
N THR A 305 -17.57 8.01 -3.71
CA THR A 305 -18.44 6.85 -3.47
C THR A 305 -19.37 7.06 -2.27
N VAL A 306 -18.87 7.64 -1.17
CA VAL A 306 -19.68 7.94 0.03
C VAL A 306 -20.69 9.04 -0.24
N GLN A 307 -20.36 10.05 -1.06
CA GLN A 307 -21.27 11.14 -1.41
C GLN A 307 -22.42 10.68 -2.33
N ALA A 308 -22.20 9.60 -3.09
CA ALA A 308 -23.19 9.04 -4.00
C ALA A 308 -24.10 7.98 -3.33
N ALA A 309 -23.82 7.57 -2.08
CA ALA A 309 -24.57 6.57 -1.31
C ALA A 309 -25.61 7.22 -0.41
#